data_fc846a738399e8d7dc541fe637190620
#
_entry.id   fc846a738399e8d7dc541fe637190620
#
_cell.length_a   1.000
_cell.length_b   1.000
_cell.length_c   1.000
_cell.angle_alpha   90.00
_cell.angle_beta   90.00
_cell.angle_gamma   90.00
#
_symmetry.space_group_name_H-M   'P 1'
#
loop_
_entity.id
_entity.type
_entity.pdbx_description
1 polymer ?
#
loop_
_entity_poly.entity_id
_entity_poly.type
_entity_poly.pdbx_seq_one_letter_code
_entity_poly.pdbx_strand_id
1 'polypeptide(L)'
;MTWFVIAGIVVVLLTAFIVGHRTGTRRALNRVRQYARGSDPEALEGEHPGRYRAAIVVNPTKTDVSRLSSTAEAICRFEGWNPPLVIETTIEDSGEGAASRALDEGVDVVIAAGGDGTVRAVASALAGSETPMGIIPLGTGNLLSRNLEIVLDKTEWALRIALWGRNRRIDVGTAKTAEDADTHVFTVMTGLGFDAAVMADTNSDLKSRLGWLAYVEAGSRKLAGRPSHVKVTFDDDYRISARVRSVLGGNCGKLQGGIQLLPQAVIDDGMLDVLIVSPKNLGQWVGVLASVLGRQTSKGLHTNIRKCQKVVIESGEELDVQLDGDPIGQSGYLAMEVMPAALTVRVPTVEQRKQIRAEAWPV
;
A
#
# COMPACT_ATOMS: atom_id res chain seq x y z
N MET A 1 26.45 -29.42 -29.39
CA MET A 1 25.54 -30.30 -28.64
C MET A 1 24.92 -29.61 -27.42
N THR A 2 25.57 -28.65 -26.80
CA THR A 2 25.08 -27.92 -25.57
C THR A 2 23.93 -26.95 -25.82
N TRP A 3 23.84 -26.31 -26.98
CA TRP A 3 22.78 -25.33 -27.26
C TRP A 3 21.38 -25.96 -27.46
N PHE A 4 21.30 -27.16 -28.00
CA PHE A 4 20.02 -27.86 -28.17
C PHE A 4 19.44 -28.36 -26.85
N VAL A 5 20.28 -28.70 -25.87
CA VAL A 5 19.84 -29.10 -24.54
C VAL A 5 19.27 -27.91 -23.76
N ILE A 6 19.93 -26.75 -23.84
CA ILE A 6 19.44 -25.50 -23.19
C ILE A 6 18.12 -25.04 -23.80
N ALA A 7 18.00 -25.07 -25.14
CA ALA A 7 16.75 -24.71 -25.82
C ALA A 7 15.61 -25.67 -25.44
N GLY A 8 15.89 -26.97 -25.30
CA GLY A 8 14.91 -27.99 -24.84
C GLY A 8 14.41 -27.70 -23.40
N ILE A 9 15.30 -27.38 -22.48
CA ILE A 9 14.95 -27.05 -21.10
C ILE A 9 14.09 -25.79 -21.02
N VAL A 10 14.42 -24.75 -21.78
CA VAL A 10 13.64 -23.50 -21.81
C VAL A 10 12.23 -23.73 -22.37
N VAL A 11 12.09 -24.55 -23.41
CA VAL A 11 10.77 -24.91 -23.97
C VAL A 11 9.95 -25.72 -22.96
N VAL A 12 10.55 -26.68 -22.25
CA VAL A 12 9.87 -27.45 -21.20
C VAL A 12 9.44 -26.59 -20.03
N LEU A 13 10.26 -25.66 -19.60
CA LEU A 13 9.91 -24.72 -18.52
C LEU A 13 8.82 -23.72 -18.95
N LEU A 14 8.85 -23.24 -20.21
CA LEU A 14 7.80 -22.36 -20.75
C LEU A 14 6.46 -23.11 -20.93
N THR A 15 6.49 -24.36 -21.41
CA THR A 15 5.27 -25.17 -21.51
C THR A 15 4.72 -25.54 -20.13
N ALA A 16 5.56 -25.87 -19.15
CA ALA A 16 5.14 -26.14 -17.78
C ALA A 16 4.54 -24.89 -17.14
N PHE A 17 5.09 -23.70 -17.40
CA PHE A 17 4.56 -22.43 -16.91
C PHE A 17 3.20 -22.08 -17.56
N ILE A 18 3.06 -22.26 -18.88
CA ILE A 18 1.80 -22.00 -19.61
C ILE A 18 0.71 -23.01 -19.21
N VAL A 19 1.06 -24.27 -19.05
CA VAL A 19 0.13 -25.33 -18.61
C VAL A 19 -0.24 -25.13 -17.13
N GLY A 20 0.70 -24.78 -16.27
CA GLY A 20 0.45 -24.46 -14.86
C GLY A 20 -0.48 -23.27 -14.69
N HIS A 21 -0.28 -22.20 -15.49
CA HIS A 21 -1.15 -21.01 -15.46
C HIS A 21 -2.58 -21.31 -15.97
N ARG A 22 -2.71 -22.10 -17.05
CA ARG A 22 -4.03 -22.49 -17.59
C ARG A 22 -4.77 -23.51 -16.73
N THR A 23 -4.06 -24.41 -16.04
CA THR A 23 -4.69 -25.40 -15.14
C THR A 23 -5.06 -24.76 -13.80
N GLY A 24 -4.33 -23.79 -13.29
CA GLY A 24 -4.66 -23.03 -12.08
C GLY A 24 -5.97 -22.26 -12.23
N THR A 25 -6.13 -21.51 -13.32
CA THR A 25 -7.37 -20.78 -13.62
C THR A 25 -8.56 -21.70 -13.91
N ARG A 26 -8.36 -22.83 -14.60
CA ARG A 26 -9.42 -23.83 -14.83
C ARG A 26 -9.83 -24.56 -13.55
N ARG A 27 -8.89 -24.83 -12.63
CA ARG A 27 -9.21 -25.45 -11.33
C ARG A 27 -9.97 -24.49 -10.40
N ALA A 28 -9.61 -23.20 -10.39
CA ALA A 28 -10.37 -22.17 -9.66
C ALA A 28 -11.79 -22.04 -10.22
N LEU A 29 -11.94 -21.90 -11.54
CA LEU A 29 -13.26 -21.87 -12.21
C LEU A 29 -14.07 -23.17 -12.03
N ASN A 30 -13.42 -24.33 -12.02
CA ASN A 30 -14.11 -25.60 -11.78
C ASN A 30 -14.52 -25.76 -10.32
N ARG A 31 -13.75 -25.28 -9.34
CA ARG A 31 -14.21 -25.24 -7.94
C ARG A 31 -15.40 -24.31 -7.77
N VAL A 32 -15.36 -23.11 -8.32
CA VAL A 32 -16.52 -22.19 -8.32
C VAL A 32 -17.75 -22.85 -9.00
N ARG A 33 -17.54 -23.55 -10.13
CA ARG A 33 -18.62 -24.31 -10.81
C ARG A 33 -19.05 -25.56 -10.03
N GLN A 34 -18.18 -26.21 -9.27
CA GLN A 34 -18.52 -27.36 -8.46
C GLN A 34 -19.29 -26.94 -7.20
N TYR A 35 -18.94 -25.79 -6.60
CA TYR A 35 -19.74 -25.18 -5.53
C TYR A 35 -21.10 -24.67 -6.06
N ALA A 36 -21.13 -24.08 -7.27
CA ALA A 36 -22.38 -23.66 -7.90
C ALA A 36 -23.29 -24.82 -8.38
N ARG A 37 -22.73 -26.03 -8.58
CA ARG A 37 -23.53 -27.21 -8.98
C ARG A 37 -24.00 -28.07 -7.82
N GLY A 38 -23.46 -27.86 -6.62
CA GLY A 38 -23.87 -28.59 -5.42
C GLY A 38 -24.95 -27.92 -4.59
N SER A 39 -25.32 -26.68 -4.93
CA SER A 39 -26.45 -25.98 -4.35
C SER A 39 -27.60 -26.01 -5.35
N ASP A 40 -28.70 -26.63 -4.95
CA ASP A 40 -29.94 -26.64 -5.67
C ASP A 40 -30.36 -25.18 -5.94
N PRO A 41 -30.54 -24.73 -7.20
CA PRO A 41 -30.90 -23.35 -7.49
C PRO A 41 -32.17 -22.90 -6.77
N GLU A 42 -33.11 -23.82 -6.53
CA GLU A 42 -34.36 -23.55 -5.79
C GLU A 42 -34.16 -23.44 -4.27
N ALA A 43 -33.05 -23.95 -3.70
CA ALA A 43 -32.74 -23.80 -2.29
C ALA A 43 -32.10 -22.45 -1.93
N LEU A 44 -31.77 -21.62 -2.92
CA LEU A 44 -31.13 -20.31 -2.75
C LEU A 44 -32.13 -19.13 -2.89
N GLU A 45 -33.41 -19.38 -3.17
CA GLU A 45 -34.47 -18.38 -3.19
C GLU A 45 -35.06 -18.06 -1.80
N GLY A 46 -34.43 -18.49 -0.72
CA GLY A 46 -34.73 -17.99 0.61
C GLY A 46 -34.22 -16.55 0.75
N GLU A 47 -35.08 -15.58 0.52
CA GLU A 47 -34.90 -14.16 0.83
C GLU A 47 -34.66 -13.97 2.35
N HIS A 48 -33.47 -14.24 2.81
CA HIS A 48 -32.96 -13.60 3.99
C HIS A 48 -32.07 -12.46 3.47
N PRO A 49 -32.53 -11.18 3.50
CA PRO A 49 -31.65 -10.06 3.23
C PRO A 49 -30.44 -10.21 4.13
N GLY A 50 -29.24 -10.19 3.56
CA GLY A 50 -28.00 -10.28 4.32
C GLY A 50 -28.02 -9.19 5.39
N ARG A 51 -27.52 -9.50 6.57
CA ARG A 51 -27.50 -8.55 7.69
C ARG A 51 -26.55 -7.37 7.44
N TYR A 52 -25.55 -7.57 6.60
CA TYR A 52 -24.45 -6.61 6.36
C TYR A 52 -24.35 -6.25 4.88
N ARG A 53 -23.89 -5.03 4.60
CA ARG A 53 -23.64 -4.54 3.23
C ARG A 53 -22.23 -3.94 3.12
N ALA A 54 -21.51 -4.31 2.07
CA ALA A 54 -20.21 -3.73 1.73
C ALA A 54 -20.35 -2.71 0.59
N ALA A 55 -19.48 -1.70 0.57
CA ALA A 55 -19.22 -0.91 -0.63
C ALA A 55 -17.80 -1.21 -1.13
N ILE A 56 -17.61 -1.26 -2.44
CA ILE A 56 -16.33 -1.44 -3.10
C ILE A 56 -16.03 -0.21 -3.95
N VAL A 57 -15.06 0.58 -3.51
CA VAL A 57 -14.53 1.70 -4.28
C VAL A 57 -13.41 1.15 -5.17
N VAL A 58 -13.67 1.05 -6.48
CA VAL A 58 -12.77 0.37 -7.42
C VAL A 58 -12.15 1.32 -8.42
N ASN A 59 -10.83 1.17 -8.62
CA ASN A 59 -10.13 1.85 -9.70
C ASN A 59 -10.20 1.01 -11.00
N PRO A 60 -10.99 1.46 -12.01
CA PRO A 60 -11.23 0.69 -13.22
C PRO A 60 -9.99 0.47 -14.08
N THR A 61 -8.92 1.28 -13.89
CA THR A 61 -7.66 1.11 -14.62
C THR A 61 -6.81 -0.05 -14.10
N LYS A 62 -7.17 -0.60 -12.92
CA LYS A 62 -6.38 -1.65 -12.24
C LYS A 62 -6.99 -3.04 -12.36
N THR A 63 -8.26 -3.14 -12.74
CA THR A 63 -8.95 -4.43 -12.83
C THR A 63 -10.14 -4.36 -13.79
N ASP A 64 -10.59 -5.52 -14.24
CA ASP A 64 -11.91 -5.68 -14.87
C ASP A 64 -12.98 -5.58 -13.78
N VAL A 65 -13.70 -4.45 -13.78
CA VAL A 65 -14.73 -4.13 -12.79
C VAL A 65 -15.86 -5.14 -12.82
N SER A 66 -16.32 -5.56 -14.00
CA SER A 66 -17.42 -6.53 -14.15
C SER A 66 -17.05 -7.88 -13.53
N ARG A 67 -15.81 -8.32 -13.73
CA ARG A 67 -15.31 -9.56 -13.13
C ARG A 67 -15.15 -9.44 -11.62
N LEU A 68 -14.64 -8.32 -11.13
CA LEU A 68 -14.51 -8.07 -9.69
C LEU A 68 -15.89 -8.04 -9.03
N SER A 69 -16.87 -7.32 -9.61
CA SER A 69 -18.24 -7.23 -9.13
C SER A 69 -18.89 -8.61 -9.02
N SER A 70 -18.85 -9.39 -10.10
CA SER A 70 -19.42 -10.74 -10.11
C SER A 70 -18.76 -11.66 -9.06
N THR A 71 -17.46 -11.55 -8.87
CA THR A 71 -16.74 -12.30 -7.84
C THR A 71 -17.14 -11.86 -6.44
N ALA A 72 -17.26 -10.55 -6.23
CA ALA A 72 -17.65 -9.98 -4.95
C ALA A 72 -19.09 -10.35 -4.58
N GLU A 73 -20.03 -10.27 -5.54
CA GLU A 73 -21.43 -10.70 -5.35
C GLU A 73 -21.53 -12.17 -4.94
N ALA A 74 -20.78 -13.04 -5.63
CA ALA A 74 -20.77 -14.46 -5.32
C ALA A 74 -20.21 -14.74 -3.90
N ILE A 75 -19.13 -14.04 -3.52
CA ILE A 75 -18.54 -14.18 -2.19
C ILE A 75 -19.46 -13.59 -1.12
N CYS A 76 -20.00 -12.39 -1.32
CA CYS A 76 -20.94 -11.76 -0.39
C CYS A 76 -22.14 -12.67 -0.13
N ARG A 77 -22.77 -13.22 -1.19
CA ARG A 77 -23.88 -14.18 -1.05
C ARG A 77 -23.48 -15.43 -0.28
N PHE A 78 -22.31 -16.01 -0.59
CA PHE A 78 -21.81 -17.20 0.10
C PHE A 78 -21.55 -16.94 1.59
N GLU A 79 -21.02 -15.74 1.92
CA GLU A 79 -20.71 -15.32 3.29
C GLU A 79 -21.90 -14.71 4.04
N GLY A 80 -23.10 -14.68 3.45
CA GLY A 80 -24.32 -14.16 4.07
C GLY A 80 -24.42 -12.63 4.11
N TRP A 81 -23.73 -11.95 3.20
CA TRP A 81 -23.80 -10.50 3.01
C TRP A 81 -24.74 -10.13 1.87
N ASN A 82 -25.29 -8.92 1.91
CA ASN A 82 -26.02 -8.34 0.77
C ASN A 82 -25.06 -8.14 -0.43
N PRO A 83 -25.59 -8.03 -1.67
CA PRO A 83 -24.81 -7.62 -2.81
C PRO A 83 -24.07 -6.31 -2.51
N PRO A 84 -22.78 -6.20 -2.85
CA PRO A 84 -22.01 -5.01 -2.55
C PRO A 84 -22.41 -3.83 -3.45
N LEU A 85 -22.33 -2.62 -2.91
CA LEU A 85 -22.35 -1.40 -3.70
C LEU A 85 -20.99 -1.23 -4.37
N VAL A 86 -20.94 -1.17 -5.70
CA VAL A 86 -19.68 -0.97 -6.45
C VAL A 86 -19.67 0.46 -7.00
N ILE A 87 -18.65 1.23 -6.65
CA ILE A 87 -18.46 2.63 -7.05
C ILE A 87 -17.10 2.75 -7.73
N GLU A 88 -17.11 3.14 -9.00
CA GLU A 88 -15.85 3.36 -9.74
C GLU A 88 -15.25 4.72 -9.40
N THR A 89 -13.91 4.77 -9.31
CA THR A 89 -13.17 6.02 -9.22
C THR A 89 -13.05 6.67 -10.60
N THR A 90 -12.84 7.99 -10.61
CA THR A 90 -12.55 8.75 -11.83
C THR A 90 -11.18 9.44 -11.73
N ILE A 91 -10.80 10.21 -12.73
CA ILE A 91 -9.58 11.02 -12.70
C ILE A 91 -9.74 12.15 -11.66
N GLU A 92 -10.94 12.71 -11.54
CA GLU A 92 -11.27 13.80 -10.63
C GLU A 92 -11.51 13.31 -9.19
N ASP A 93 -12.03 12.09 -9.01
CA ASP A 93 -12.28 11.45 -7.72
C ASP A 93 -11.52 10.12 -7.64
N SER A 94 -10.33 10.17 -7.06
CA SER A 94 -9.48 8.99 -6.85
C SER A 94 -10.03 8.00 -5.84
N GLY A 95 -11.18 8.30 -5.22
CA GLY A 95 -11.91 7.42 -4.32
C GLY A 95 -12.44 8.06 -3.04
N GLU A 96 -12.08 9.31 -2.73
CA GLU A 96 -12.52 9.99 -1.50
C GLU A 96 -14.01 10.31 -1.54
N GLY A 97 -14.51 10.93 -2.61
CA GLY A 97 -15.92 11.19 -2.79
C GLY A 97 -16.73 9.90 -2.95
N ALA A 98 -16.17 8.88 -3.62
CA ALA A 98 -16.79 7.56 -3.72
C ALA A 98 -16.96 6.90 -2.33
N ALA A 99 -15.93 6.98 -1.48
CA ALA A 99 -15.99 6.44 -0.12
C ALA A 99 -16.95 7.23 0.78
N SER A 100 -17.02 8.56 0.63
CA SER A 100 -17.99 9.40 1.35
C SER A 100 -19.42 9.03 0.99
N ARG A 101 -19.73 8.83 -0.31
CA ARG A 101 -21.04 8.33 -0.74
C ARG A 101 -21.37 6.96 -0.15
N ALA A 102 -20.37 6.07 -0.04
CA ALA A 102 -20.57 4.78 0.59
C ALA A 102 -20.89 4.89 2.08
N LEU A 103 -20.26 5.83 2.81
CA LEU A 103 -20.60 6.13 4.20
C LEU A 103 -22.02 6.65 4.36
N ASP A 104 -22.48 7.55 3.47
CA ASP A 104 -23.84 8.09 3.46
C ASP A 104 -24.91 6.99 3.24
N GLU A 105 -24.56 5.94 2.48
CA GLU A 105 -25.40 4.74 2.28
C GLU A 105 -25.46 3.80 3.49
N GLY A 106 -24.69 4.08 4.55
CA GLY A 106 -24.71 3.33 5.80
C GLY A 106 -24.19 1.91 5.67
N VAL A 107 -23.14 1.68 4.87
CA VAL A 107 -22.54 0.37 4.68
C VAL A 107 -21.70 -0.06 5.92
N ASP A 108 -21.57 -1.36 6.13
CA ASP A 108 -20.85 -1.95 7.27
C ASP A 108 -19.33 -2.03 7.03
N VAL A 109 -18.88 -1.89 5.78
CA VAL A 109 -17.46 -1.84 5.40
C VAL A 109 -17.31 -1.13 4.06
N VAL A 110 -16.29 -0.27 3.93
CA VAL A 110 -15.88 0.30 2.64
C VAL A 110 -14.57 -0.35 2.21
N ILE A 111 -14.55 -0.93 1.02
CA ILE A 111 -13.43 -1.71 0.50
C ILE A 111 -12.72 -0.89 -0.59
N ALA A 112 -11.47 -0.54 -0.36
CA ALA A 112 -10.61 0.08 -1.37
C ALA A 112 -10.03 -0.99 -2.31
N ALA A 113 -10.48 -1.01 -3.56
CA ALA A 113 -10.00 -1.92 -4.60
C ALA A 113 -9.14 -1.15 -5.62
N GLY A 114 -7.84 -1.05 -5.36
CA GLY A 114 -6.92 -0.25 -6.17
C GLY A 114 -5.48 -0.31 -5.74
N GLY A 115 -4.69 0.67 -6.17
CA GLY A 115 -3.32 0.89 -5.72
C GLY A 115 -3.26 1.82 -4.50
N ASP A 116 -2.03 2.24 -4.14
CA ASP A 116 -1.78 3.05 -2.95
C ASP A 116 -2.57 4.38 -2.96
N GLY A 117 -2.71 5.04 -4.13
CA GLY A 117 -3.52 6.25 -4.26
C GLY A 117 -5.00 6.07 -3.95
N THR A 118 -5.63 4.98 -4.45
CA THR A 118 -7.03 4.67 -4.14
C THR A 118 -7.19 4.30 -2.65
N VAL A 119 -6.25 3.52 -2.10
CA VAL A 119 -6.24 3.15 -0.68
C VAL A 119 -6.14 4.40 0.20
N ARG A 120 -5.26 5.34 -0.15
CA ARG A 120 -5.10 6.63 0.54
C ARG A 120 -6.36 7.49 0.47
N ALA A 121 -6.99 7.60 -0.72
CA ALA A 121 -8.21 8.40 -0.91
C ALA A 121 -9.39 7.86 -0.09
N VAL A 122 -9.58 6.54 -0.08
CA VAL A 122 -10.59 5.89 0.76
C VAL A 122 -10.26 6.06 2.24
N ALA A 123 -8.99 5.94 2.64
CA ALA A 123 -8.55 6.17 4.02
C ALA A 123 -8.79 7.61 4.47
N SER A 124 -8.63 8.60 3.58
CA SER A 124 -8.94 10.01 3.86
C SER A 124 -10.42 10.19 4.26
N ALA A 125 -11.34 9.63 3.47
CA ALA A 125 -12.78 9.72 3.76
C ALA A 125 -13.18 8.97 5.04
N LEU A 126 -12.50 7.86 5.38
CA LEU A 126 -12.85 7.05 6.54
C LEU A 126 -12.10 7.46 7.82
N ALA A 127 -11.10 8.34 7.74
CA ALA A 127 -10.38 8.80 8.91
C ALA A 127 -11.33 9.48 9.92
N GLY A 128 -11.34 8.96 11.15
CA GLY A 128 -12.26 9.41 12.19
C GLY A 128 -13.66 8.76 12.17
N SER A 129 -13.98 7.93 11.16
CA SER A 129 -15.23 7.18 11.12
C SER A 129 -15.13 5.85 11.88
N GLU A 130 -16.29 5.30 12.29
CA GLU A 130 -16.36 3.96 12.88
C GLU A 130 -16.44 2.85 11.80
N THR A 131 -16.75 3.18 10.56
CA THR A 131 -16.87 2.22 9.47
C THR A 131 -15.49 1.66 9.09
N PRO A 132 -15.28 0.36 9.16
CA PRO A 132 -13.98 -0.23 8.84
C PRO A 132 -13.68 -0.17 7.34
N MET A 133 -12.39 -0.02 7.02
CA MET A 133 -11.85 -0.14 5.68
C MET A 133 -11.39 -1.57 5.40
N GLY A 134 -11.84 -2.14 4.29
CA GLY A 134 -11.24 -3.31 3.66
C GLY A 134 -10.27 -2.90 2.56
N ILE A 135 -9.35 -3.78 2.17
CA ILE A 135 -8.40 -3.51 1.08
C ILE A 135 -8.32 -4.71 0.13
N ILE A 136 -8.54 -4.46 -1.16
CA ILE A 136 -8.20 -5.36 -2.26
C ILE A 136 -7.01 -4.75 -2.99
N PRO A 137 -5.78 -5.25 -2.76
CA PRO A 137 -4.56 -4.66 -3.29
C PRO A 137 -4.40 -4.98 -4.78
N LEU A 138 -4.60 -4.00 -5.66
CA LEU A 138 -4.51 -4.12 -7.12
C LEU A 138 -3.36 -3.31 -7.73
N GLY A 139 -2.62 -2.59 -6.90
CA GLY A 139 -1.46 -1.80 -7.30
C GLY A 139 -0.16 -2.60 -7.36
N THR A 140 0.92 -1.93 -7.71
CA THR A 140 2.27 -2.50 -7.71
C THR A 140 2.93 -2.37 -6.33
N GLY A 141 2.78 -1.23 -5.66
CA GLY A 141 3.36 -0.95 -4.34
C GLY A 141 2.62 -1.69 -3.23
N ASN A 142 1.32 -1.40 -3.09
CA ASN A 142 0.43 -1.93 -2.06
C ASN A 142 1.04 -1.80 -0.66
N LEU A 143 1.58 -0.62 -0.36
CA LEU A 143 2.43 -0.39 0.81
C LEU A 143 1.67 -0.63 2.13
N LEU A 144 0.46 -0.08 2.27
CA LEU A 144 -0.35 -0.30 3.47
C LEU A 144 -0.71 -1.78 3.63
N SER A 145 -1.12 -2.46 2.56
CA SER A 145 -1.45 -3.88 2.58
C SER A 145 -0.28 -4.74 3.05
N ARG A 146 0.96 -4.43 2.62
CA ARG A 146 2.18 -5.12 3.06
C ARG A 146 2.45 -4.91 4.54
N ASN A 147 2.24 -3.71 5.07
CA ASN A 147 2.43 -3.41 6.48
C ASN A 147 1.37 -4.08 7.36
N LEU A 148 0.16 -4.26 6.85
CA LEU A 148 -0.95 -4.95 7.52
C LEU A 148 -0.99 -6.47 7.26
N GLU A 149 -0.05 -7.00 6.48
CA GLU A 149 0.03 -8.43 6.11
C GLU A 149 -1.23 -8.93 5.39
N ILE A 150 -1.87 -8.05 4.61
CA ILE A 150 -2.98 -8.42 3.73
C ILE A 150 -2.41 -9.12 2.51
N VAL A 151 -3.08 -10.19 2.08
CA VAL A 151 -2.64 -10.99 0.93
C VAL A 151 -2.74 -10.19 -0.37
N LEU A 152 -1.67 -10.20 -1.20
CA LEU A 152 -1.56 -9.35 -2.37
C LEU A 152 -2.13 -9.98 -3.66
N ASP A 153 -1.95 -11.29 -3.83
CA ASP A 153 -2.16 -11.95 -5.12
C ASP A 153 -3.42 -12.84 -5.14
N LYS A 154 -4.30 -12.68 -4.14
CA LYS A 154 -5.51 -13.49 -3.99
C LYS A 154 -6.72 -12.61 -3.67
N THR A 155 -7.36 -12.08 -4.71
CA THR A 155 -8.52 -11.18 -4.58
C THR A 155 -9.66 -11.76 -3.73
N GLU A 156 -9.95 -13.07 -3.88
CA GLU A 156 -10.99 -13.73 -3.10
C GLU A 156 -10.68 -13.73 -1.59
N TRP A 157 -9.41 -13.94 -1.21
CA TRP A 157 -8.99 -13.85 0.18
C TRP A 157 -8.99 -12.42 0.70
N ALA A 158 -8.60 -11.45 -0.13
CA ALA A 158 -8.67 -10.04 0.23
C ALA A 158 -10.12 -9.61 0.50
N LEU A 159 -11.07 -10.06 -0.33
CA LEU A 159 -12.51 -9.88 -0.10
C LEU A 159 -12.97 -10.51 1.23
N ARG A 160 -12.66 -11.77 1.50
CA ARG A 160 -13.03 -12.43 2.76
C ARG A 160 -12.43 -11.74 3.98
N ILE A 161 -11.19 -11.25 3.87
CA ILE A 161 -10.57 -10.45 4.93
C ILE A 161 -11.34 -9.14 5.12
N ALA A 162 -11.73 -8.47 4.03
CA ALA A 162 -12.51 -7.24 4.10
C ALA A 162 -13.87 -7.45 4.78
N LEU A 163 -14.54 -8.59 4.51
CA LEU A 163 -15.84 -8.91 5.08
C LEU A 163 -15.74 -9.39 6.54
N TRP A 164 -14.83 -10.32 6.84
CA TRP A 164 -14.77 -11.06 8.10
C TRP A 164 -13.43 -11.00 8.84
N GLY A 165 -12.51 -10.12 8.41
CA GLY A 165 -11.28 -9.87 9.13
C GLY A 165 -11.54 -9.24 10.50
N ARG A 166 -10.53 -9.24 11.36
CA ARG A 166 -10.59 -8.51 12.62
C ARG A 166 -10.39 -7.03 12.39
N ASN A 167 -11.09 -6.20 13.14
CA ASN A 167 -10.84 -4.76 13.17
C ASN A 167 -9.50 -4.48 13.87
N ARG A 168 -8.67 -3.64 13.23
CA ARG A 168 -7.48 -3.04 13.83
C ARG A 168 -7.57 -1.54 13.64
N ARG A 169 -7.53 -0.79 14.73
CA ARG A 169 -7.35 0.66 14.65
C ARG A 169 -5.89 0.95 14.37
N ILE A 170 -5.64 1.80 13.41
CA ILE A 170 -4.32 2.27 13.02
C ILE A 170 -4.29 3.78 13.00
N ASP A 171 -3.09 4.32 13.16
CA ASP A 171 -2.85 5.73 12.95
C ASP A 171 -2.84 6.05 11.46
N VAL A 172 -3.14 7.29 11.11
CA VAL A 172 -2.86 7.87 9.80
C VAL A 172 -2.10 9.18 10.00
N GLY A 173 -1.33 9.56 9.02
CA GLY A 173 -0.66 10.86 9.05
C GLY A 173 -1.40 11.89 8.20
N THR A 174 -1.26 13.15 8.58
CA THR A 174 -1.66 14.29 7.77
C THR A 174 -0.44 15.05 7.30
N ALA A 175 -0.54 15.71 6.14
CA ALA A 175 0.51 16.50 5.53
C ALA A 175 -0.06 17.80 4.96
N LYS A 176 0.68 18.92 5.14
CA LYS A 176 0.39 20.20 4.52
C LYS A 176 1.65 20.75 3.84
N THR A 177 1.52 21.24 2.63
CA THR A 177 2.63 21.83 1.85
C THR A 177 2.77 23.34 2.01
N ALA A 178 1.84 23.97 2.73
CA ALA A 178 1.88 25.33 3.23
C ALA A 178 0.99 25.42 4.48
N GLU A 179 1.13 26.49 5.28
CA GLU A 179 0.30 26.64 6.50
C GLU A 179 -1.20 26.69 6.17
N ASP A 180 -1.58 27.35 5.09
CA ASP A 180 -2.97 27.53 4.65
C ASP A 180 -3.40 26.50 3.59
N ALA A 181 -2.53 25.53 3.23
CA ALA A 181 -2.86 24.52 2.23
C ALA A 181 -3.85 23.50 2.77
N ASP A 182 -4.54 22.82 1.84
CA ASP A 182 -5.39 21.69 2.15
C ASP A 182 -4.59 20.59 2.86
N THR A 183 -5.26 19.92 3.76
CA THR A 183 -4.69 18.80 4.50
C THR A 183 -4.82 17.51 3.69
N HIS A 184 -3.71 16.87 3.41
CA HIS A 184 -3.66 15.57 2.77
C HIS A 184 -3.47 14.47 3.80
N VAL A 185 -4.16 13.36 3.65
CA VAL A 185 -3.92 12.15 4.45
C VAL A 185 -2.88 11.28 3.78
N PHE A 186 -2.00 10.66 4.56
CA PHE A 186 -1.12 9.57 4.12
C PHE A 186 -1.21 8.37 5.07
N THR A 187 -1.04 7.19 4.55
CA THR A 187 -1.21 5.95 5.33
C THR A 187 0.13 5.31 5.69
N VAL A 188 1.15 5.52 4.89
CA VAL A 188 2.47 4.89 5.04
C VAL A 188 3.54 5.92 5.32
N MET A 189 3.78 6.84 4.39
CA MET A 189 4.83 7.85 4.54
C MET A 189 4.64 9.05 3.61
N THR A 190 5.20 10.17 4.05
CA THR A 190 5.35 11.36 3.23
C THR A 190 6.75 11.95 3.44
N GLY A 191 7.17 12.83 2.56
CA GLY A 191 8.47 13.47 2.73
C GLY A 191 8.80 14.50 1.68
N LEU A 192 9.88 15.23 1.97
CA LEU A 192 10.40 16.33 1.21
C LEU A 192 11.82 16.04 0.73
N GLY A 193 12.13 16.33 -0.54
CA GLY A 193 13.45 16.11 -1.13
C GLY A 193 13.72 14.69 -1.61
N PHE A 194 12.79 13.76 -1.43
CA PHE A 194 12.86 12.43 -1.99
C PHE A 194 12.22 12.44 -3.37
N ASP A 195 13.02 12.39 -4.42
CA ASP A 195 12.54 12.39 -5.80
C ASP A 195 11.67 11.14 -6.05
N ALA A 196 10.35 11.33 -5.94
CA ALA A 196 9.36 10.30 -6.26
C ALA A 196 9.47 9.84 -7.73
N ALA A 197 10.05 10.67 -8.61
CA ALA A 197 10.33 10.28 -9.98
C ALA A 197 11.36 9.14 -10.08
N VAL A 198 12.23 8.99 -9.08
CA VAL A 198 13.08 7.79 -8.95
C VAL A 198 12.24 6.55 -8.72
N MET A 199 11.09 6.69 -8.04
CA MET A 199 10.14 5.61 -7.78
C MET A 199 9.22 5.35 -8.99
N ALA A 200 8.84 6.38 -9.75
CA ALA A 200 7.89 6.30 -10.84
C ALA A 200 8.51 5.91 -12.18
N ASP A 201 9.74 6.32 -12.45
CA ASP A 201 10.38 6.24 -13.79
C ASP A 201 11.06 4.89 -14.09
N THR A 202 10.95 3.91 -13.20
CA THR A 202 11.44 2.55 -13.45
C THR A 202 10.41 1.76 -14.24
N ASN A 203 10.64 1.66 -15.55
CA ASN A 203 9.91 0.82 -16.50
C ASN A 203 9.67 -0.58 -15.89
N SER A 204 8.42 -1.07 -15.92
CA SER A 204 7.99 -2.32 -15.30
C SER A 204 8.83 -3.54 -15.71
N ASP A 205 9.36 -3.54 -16.96
CA ASP A 205 10.20 -4.61 -17.48
C ASP A 205 11.64 -4.59 -16.95
N LEU A 206 12.16 -3.40 -16.58
CA LEU A 206 13.48 -3.25 -15.98
C LEU A 206 13.46 -3.64 -14.50
N LYS A 207 12.32 -3.37 -13.80
CA LYS A 207 12.07 -3.81 -12.41
C LYS A 207 12.14 -5.32 -12.24
N SER A 208 11.65 -6.08 -13.23
CA SER A 208 11.59 -7.55 -13.15
C SER A 208 12.95 -8.23 -13.42
N ARG A 209 13.86 -7.59 -14.16
CA ARG A 209 15.11 -8.20 -14.63
C ARG A 209 16.38 -7.77 -13.89
N LEU A 210 16.46 -6.54 -13.46
CA LEU A 210 17.66 -5.98 -12.82
C LEU A 210 17.46 -5.70 -11.32
N GLY A 211 16.24 -5.93 -10.82
CA GLY A 211 15.92 -5.71 -9.42
C GLY A 211 16.22 -4.28 -8.98
N TRP A 212 16.34 -4.11 -7.70
CA TRP A 212 16.56 -2.84 -7.04
C TRP A 212 17.93 -2.17 -7.36
N LEU A 213 18.93 -2.88 -7.93
CA LEU A 213 20.22 -2.30 -8.34
C LEU A 213 20.06 -1.24 -9.43
N ALA A 214 19.16 -1.45 -10.40
CA ALA A 214 18.82 -0.42 -11.39
C ALA A 214 18.13 0.79 -10.73
N TYR A 215 17.37 0.54 -9.67
CA TYR A 215 16.72 1.54 -8.84
C TYR A 215 17.75 2.43 -8.12
N VAL A 216 18.81 1.83 -7.61
CA VAL A 216 19.93 2.54 -6.96
C VAL A 216 20.75 3.32 -7.97
N GLU A 217 20.99 2.78 -9.16
CA GLU A 217 21.72 3.48 -10.20
C GLU A 217 20.95 4.69 -10.74
N ALA A 218 19.67 4.54 -11.06
CA ALA A 218 18.81 5.65 -11.47
C ALA A 218 18.67 6.70 -10.35
N GLY A 219 18.48 6.24 -9.11
CA GLY A 219 18.47 7.07 -7.92
C GLY A 219 19.78 7.80 -7.68
N SER A 220 20.93 7.14 -7.84
CA SER A 220 22.24 7.75 -7.60
C SER A 220 22.55 8.90 -8.55
N ARG A 221 22.08 8.85 -9.80
CA ARG A 221 22.24 9.95 -10.78
C ARG A 221 21.40 11.17 -10.43
N LYS A 222 20.17 10.97 -9.94
CA LYS A 222 19.27 12.05 -9.48
C LYS A 222 19.59 12.50 -8.04
N LEU A 223 20.05 11.60 -7.18
CA LEU A 223 20.55 11.88 -5.84
C LEU A 223 21.88 12.68 -5.83
N ALA A 224 22.49 12.94 -6.99
CA ALA A 224 23.64 13.82 -7.17
C ALA A 224 23.33 15.32 -6.94
N GLY A 225 22.05 15.69 -6.71
CA GLY A 225 21.65 17.04 -6.34
C GLY A 225 22.41 17.57 -5.12
N ARG A 226 22.48 18.90 -4.97
CA ARG A 226 23.09 19.53 -3.79
C ARG A 226 22.21 19.32 -2.57
N PRO A 227 22.79 19.03 -1.36
CA PRO A 227 21.99 18.99 -0.13
C PRO A 227 21.38 20.36 0.14
N SER A 228 20.07 20.38 0.40
CA SER A 228 19.33 21.60 0.73
C SER A 228 19.43 21.87 2.24
N HIS A 229 19.43 23.15 2.60
CA HIS A 229 19.42 23.57 3.99
C HIS A 229 17.98 23.58 4.49
N VAL A 230 17.69 22.76 5.50
CA VAL A 230 16.36 22.69 6.10
C VAL A 230 16.39 22.97 7.58
N LYS A 231 15.30 23.52 8.09
CA LYS A 231 14.96 23.56 9.50
C LYS A 231 13.88 22.50 9.74
N VAL A 232 14.06 21.68 10.77
CA VAL A 232 13.10 20.67 11.17
C VAL A 232 12.72 20.92 12.62
N THR A 233 11.43 21.16 12.87
CA THR A 233 10.87 21.38 14.20
C THR A 233 10.02 20.18 14.58
N PHE A 234 10.30 19.55 15.71
CA PHE A 234 9.58 18.39 16.26
C PHE A 234 8.77 18.82 17.47
N ASP A 235 7.50 18.50 17.49
CA ASP A 235 6.54 18.72 18.59
C ASP A 235 6.56 20.17 19.12
N ASP A 236 6.82 21.12 18.21
CA ASP A 236 6.95 22.55 18.44
C ASP A 236 8.12 23.02 19.35
N ASP A 237 8.87 22.06 19.95
CA ASP A 237 9.94 22.33 20.94
C ASP A 237 11.34 22.15 20.39
N TYR A 238 11.61 21.00 19.77
CA TYR A 238 12.95 20.62 19.37
C TYR A 238 13.23 20.98 17.92
N ARG A 239 14.23 21.81 17.71
CA ARG A 239 14.62 22.30 16.38
C ARG A 239 16.03 21.86 16.01
N ILE A 240 16.15 21.43 14.77
CA ILE A 240 17.45 21.17 14.13
C ILE A 240 17.54 21.93 12.82
N SER A 241 18.75 22.38 12.51
CA SER A 241 19.07 22.98 11.22
C SER A 241 20.20 22.17 10.60
N ALA A 242 19.95 21.60 9.43
CA ALA A 242 20.88 20.69 8.79
C ALA A 242 20.85 20.79 7.26
N ARG A 243 21.96 20.39 6.63
CA ARG A 243 21.97 20.13 5.20
C ARG A 243 21.58 18.69 4.96
N VAL A 244 20.42 18.52 4.32
CA VAL A 244 19.83 17.19 4.08
C VAL A 244 19.56 16.97 2.60
N ARG A 245 19.41 15.74 2.20
CA ARG A 245 18.91 15.38 0.87
C ARG A 245 17.43 15.06 0.90
N SER A 246 16.96 14.52 2.02
CA SER A 246 15.55 14.20 2.20
C SER A 246 15.19 14.14 3.68
N VAL A 247 13.95 14.49 3.99
CA VAL A 247 13.31 14.23 5.28
C VAL A 247 12.02 13.48 4.99
N LEU A 248 11.87 12.30 5.62
CA LEU A 248 10.72 11.42 5.46
C LEU A 248 10.05 11.21 6.82
N GLY A 249 8.75 11.37 6.89
CA GLY A 249 7.93 10.98 8.03
C GLY A 249 7.09 9.76 7.66
N GLY A 250 7.13 8.73 8.48
CA GLY A 250 6.38 7.50 8.23
C GLY A 250 5.60 7.02 9.42
N ASN A 251 4.40 6.52 9.15
CA ASN A 251 3.54 5.81 10.07
C ASN A 251 3.88 4.30 10.10
N CYS A 252 4.46 3.79 9.01
CA CYS A 252 4.97 2.43 8.94
C CYS A 252 6.15 2.34 7.98
N GLY A 253 6.95 1.27 8.06
CA GLY A 253 8.28 1.29 7.48
C GLY A 253 8.59 0.24 6.42
N LYS A 254 7.64 -0.68 6.12
CA LYS A 254 7.87 -1.72 5.10
C LYS A 254 7.53 -1.20 3.71
N LEU A 255 8.49 -1.29 2.81
CA LEU A 255 8.33 -0.98 1.39
C LEU A 255 8.21 -2.25 0.54
N GLN A 256 8.06 -2.06 -0.77
CA GLN A 256 8.10 -3.14 -1.75
C GLN A 256 9.43 -3.90 -1.69
N GLY A 257 9.42 -5.20 -2.01
CA GLY A 257 10.62 -6.06 -1.98
C GLY A 257 11.12 -6.44 -0.59
N GLY A 258 10.33 -6.19 0.47
CA GLY A 258 10.73 -6.51 1.86
C GLY A 258 11.72 -5.53 2.48
N ILE A 259 11.93 -4.40 1.83
CA ILE A 259 12.78 -3.30 2.33
C ILE A 259 12.13 -2.67 3.56
N GLN A 260 12.89 -2.46 4.64
CA GLN A 260 12.45 -1.75 5.83
C GLN A 260 13.17 -0.40 5.94
N LEU A 261 12.50 0.68 5.54
CA LEU A 261 13.06 2.03 5.61
C LEU A 261 13.03 2.57 7.05
N LEU A 262 11.96 2.29 7.78
CA LEU A 262 11.73 2.67 9.17
C LEU A 262 11.49 1.40 10.01
N PRO A 263 12.54 0.69 10.43
CA PRO A 263 12.38 -0.62 11.08
C PRO A 263 11.72 -0.58 12.46
N GLN A 264 11.66 0.59 13.09
CA GLN A 264 11.05 0.79 14.40
C GLN A 264 9.65 1.42 14.33
N ALA A 265 9.17 1.76 13.12
CA ALA A 265 7.85 2.34 12.96
C ALA A 265 6.75 1.32 13.30
N VAL A 266 5.82 1.76 14.12
CA VAL A 266 4.67 0.99 14.60
C VAL A 266 3.40 1.73 14.22
N ILE A 267 2.56 1.10 13.43
CA ILE A 267 1.41 1.71 12.75
C ILE A 267 0.28 2.18 13.69
N ASP A 268 0.36 1.87 14.98
CA ASP A 268 -0.68 2.12 15.99
C ASP A 268 -0.09 2.57 17.34
N ASP A 269 1.06 3.28 17.35
CA ASP A 269 1.68 3.79 18.59
C ASP A 269 1.47 5.30 18.82
N GLY A 270 0.69 5.96 17.96
CA GLY A 270 0.39 7.38 18.03
C GLY A 270 1.57 8.29 17.69
N MET A 271 2.55 7.80 16.92
CA MET A 271 3.78 8.51 16.60
C MET A 271 4.13 8.39 15.12
N LEU A 272 4.83 9.39 14.60
CA LEU A 272 5.53 9.33 13.32
C LEU A 272 7.02 9.06 13.55
N ASP A 273 7.60 8.18 12.75
CA ASP A 273 9.04 8.00 12.68
C ASP A 273 9.63 8.91 11.58
N VAL A 274 10.42 9.91 11.97
CA VAL A 274 11.01 10.87 11.04
C VAL A 274 12.44 10.48 10.75
N LEU A 275 12.74 10.20 9.48
CA LEU A 275 14.07 9.86 8.97
C LEU A 275 14.67 11.06 8.26
N ILE A 276 15.82 11.52 8.73
CA ILE A 276 16.62 12.55 8.09
C ILE A 276 17.80 11.91 7.37
N VAL A 277 17.88 12.12 6.06
CA VAL A 277 18.89 11.49 5.19
C VAL A 277 19.89 12.55 4.72
N SER A 278 21.16 12.43 5.15
CA SER A 278 22.21 13.43 4.90
C SER A 278 23.53 12.82 4.44
N PRO A 279 23.57 11.91 3.46
CA PRO A 279 24.83 11.34 3.00
C PRO A 279 25.67 12.40 2.25
N LYS A 280 26.97 12.48 2.60
CA LYS A 280 27.91 13.46 2.04
C LYS A 280 28.63 12.94 0.79
N ASN A 281 28.71 11.62 0.60
CA ASN A 281 29.41 10.98 -0.51
C ASN A 281 28.79 9.63 -0.88
N LEU A 282 29.20 9.07 -2.02
CA LEU A 282 28.69 7.81 -2.55
C LEU A 282 28.90 6.63 -1.59
N GLY A 283 30.03 6.58 -0.85
CA GLY A 283 30.29 5.53 0.12
C GLY A 283 29.27 5.52 1.28
N GLN A 284 28.81 6.70 1.71
CA GLN A 284 27.77 6.83 2.73
C GLN A 284 26.41 6.39 2.19
N TRP A 285 26.12 6.62 0.89
CA TRP A 285 24.93 6.07 0.24
C TRP A 285 24.92 4.55 0.24
N VAL A 286 26.05 3.93 -0.10
CA VAL A 286 26.19 2.46 -0.02
C VAL A 286 25.93 1.97 1.39
N GLY A 287 26.39 2.70 2.39
CA GLY A 287 26.14 2.36 3.80
C GLY A 287 24.69 2.53 4.23
N VAL A 288 23.99 3.62 3.85
CA VAL A 288 22.56 3.80 4.07
C VAL A 288 21.81 2.62 3.46
N LEU A 289 22.15 2.26 2.25
CA LEU A 289 21.57 1.18 1.52
C LEU A 289 21.83 -0.19 2.15
N ALA A 290 23.06 -0.48 2.57
CA ALA A 290 23.40 -1.71 3.27
C ALA A 290 22.66 -1.85 4.60
N SER A 291 22.42 -0.73 5.33
CA SER A 291 21.64 -0.75 6.57
C SER A 291 20.17 -1.03 6.33
N VAL A 292 19.58 -0.45 5.27
CA VAL A 292 18.20 -0.68 4.87
C VAL A 292 17.97 -2.13 4.43
N LEU A 293 18.95 -2.74 3.73
CA LEU A 293 18.88 -4.13 3.28
C LEU A 293 19.26 -5.14 4.36
N GLY A 294 20.26 -4.81 5.18
CA GLY A 294 20.87 -5.73 6.14
C GLY A 294 20.07 -5.93 7.42
N ARG A 295 18.91 -5.27 7.60
CA ARG A 295 18.13 -5.25 8.85
C ARG A 295 18.95 -4.88 10.09
N GLN A 296 20.13 -4.31 9.90
CA GLN A 296 20.98 -3.84 11.00
C GLN A 296 20.83 -2.34 11.14
N THR A 297 20.35 -1.90 12.29
CA THR A 297 20.47 -0.51 12.73
C THR A 297 21.94 -0.19 12.94
N SER A 298 22.65 0.20 11.90
CA SER A 298 24.03 0.66 12.06
C SER A 298 24.00 2.02 12.76
N LYS A 299 24.26 2.00 14.06
CA LYS A 299 24.62 3.18 14.82
C LYS A 299 25.86 3.79 14.15
N GLY A 300 25.70 4.85 13.36
CA GLY A 300 26.82 5.55 12.75
C GLY A 300 26.66 6.03 11.32
N LEU A 301 25.62 5.62 10.61
CA LEU A 301 25.35 6.14 9.27
C LEU A 301 24.40 7.34 9.36
N HIS A 302 24.83 8.49 8.93
CA HIS A 302 24.19 9.80 8.65
C HIS A 302 22.65 9.81 8.47
N THR A 303 21.94 8.92 9.18
CA THR A 303 20.49 8.80 9.28
C THR A 303 20.10 8.94 10.76
N ASN A 304 19.35 9.98 11.06
CA ASN A 304 18.73 10.16 12.37
C ASN A 304 17.25 9.82 12.24
N ILE A 305 16.79 8.82 12.99
CA ILE A 305 15.36 8.52 13.14
C ILE A 305 14.91 9.07 14.48
N ARG A 306 13.83 9.85 14.46
CA ARG A 306 13.23 10.42 15.66
C ARG A 306 11.71 10.21 15.62
N LYS A 307 11.13 9.82 16.74
CA LYS A 307 9.67 9.75 16.93
C LYS A 307 9.13 11.11 17.36
N CYS A 308 7.98 11.49 16.83
CA CYS A 308 7.24 12.70 17.19
C CYS A 308 5.77 12.53 16.83
N GLN A 309 4.92 13.40 17.37
CA GLN A 309 3.53 13.51 16.94
C GLN A 309 3.37 14.52 15.79
N LYS A 310 4.19 15.56 15.80
CA LYS A 310 4.18 16.62 14.80
C LYS A 310 5.60 16.96 14.34
N VAL A 311 5.77 17.21 13.06
CA VAL A 311 7.03 17.73 12.53
C VAL A 311 6.75 18.76 11.43
N VAL A 312 7.48 19.85 11.49
CA VAL A 312 7.46 20.91 10.47
C VAL A 312 8.84 21.01 9.85
N ILE A 313 8.88 20.97 8.54
CA ILE A 313 10.09 21.09 7.73
C ILE A 313 10.00 22.35 6.89
N GLU A 314 10.98 23.22 7.03
CA GLU A 314 11.13 24.46 6.26
C GLU A 314 12.43 24.41 5.46
N SER A 315 12.36 24.64 4.17
CA SER A 315 13.48 24.73 3.24
C SER A 315 13.54 26.11 2.61
N GLY A 316 14.73 26.60 2.36
CA GLY A 316 14.93 27.83 1.56
C GLY A 316 14.74 27.62 0.05
N GLU A 317 14.54 26.39 -0.39
CA GLU A 317 14.39 25.97 -1.78
C GLU A 317 13.13 25.08 -1.88
N GLU A 318 12.47 25.11 -3.03
CA GLU A 318 11.40 24.16 -3.33
C GLU A 318 11.99 22.76 -3.59
N LEU A 319 11.46 21.77 -2.92
CA LEU A 319 11.86 20.38 -3.01
C LEU A 319 10.65 19.51 -3.36
N ASP A 320 10.89 18.40 -4.04
CA ASP A 320 9.82 17.45 -4.39
C ASP A 320 9.16 16.91 -3.13
N VAL A 321 7.83 16.86 -3.13
CA VAL A 321 7.00 16.30 -2.06
C VAL A 321 6.26 15.07 -2.58
N GLN A 322 6.18 14.03 -1.76
CA GLN A 322 5.45 12.81 -2.09
C GLN A 322 4.54 12.37 -0.94
N LEU A 323 3.44 11.69 -1.26
CA LEU A 323 2.53 10.99 -0.35
C LEU A 323 2.40 9.52 -0.76
N ASP A 324 2.77 8.59 0.12
CA ASP A 324 2.72 7.14 -0.10
C ASP A 324 3.39 6.68 -1.42
N GLY A 325 4.40 7.45 -1.87
CA GLY A 325 5.14 7.22 -3.11
C GLY A 325 4.63 7.98 -4.34
N ASP A 326 3.49 8.69 -4.25
CA ASP A 326 2.97 9.53 -5.33
C ASP A 326 3.51 10.96 -5.20
N PRO A 327 4.08 11.56 -6.26
CA PRO A 327 4.51 12.95 -6.25
C PRO A 327 3.28 13.89 -6.20
N ILE A 328 3.34 14.91 -5.34
CA ILE A 328 2.27 15.91 -5.22
C ILE A 328 2.72 17.32 -5.58
N GLY A 329 3.94 17.48 -6.09
CA GLY A 329 4.51 18.75 -6.48
C GLY A 329 5.76 19.12 -5.70
N GLN A 330 6.09 20.40 -5.70
CA GLN A 330 7.25 20.94 -4.99
C GLN A 330 6.80 21.95 -3.93
N SER A 331 7.53 21.97 -2.81
CA SER A 331 7.32 22.97 -1.76
C SER A 331 8.60 23.20 -0.95
N GLY A 332 8.71 24.40 -0.40
CA GLY A 332 9.69 24.73 0.65
C GLY A 332 9.19 24.44 2.07
N TYR A 333 7.98 23.93 2.21
CA TYR A 333 7.33 23.66 3.51
C TYR A 333 6.63 22.31 3.51
N LEU A 334 6.78 21.55 4.58
CA LEU A 334 6.01 20.33 4.81
C LEU A 334 5.75 20.17 6.31
N ALA A 335 4.50 20.29 6.72
CA ALA A 335 4.07 19.93 8.08
C ALA A 335 3.42 18.56 8.04
N MET A 336 3.78 17.70 8.99
CA MET A 336 3.21 16.36 9.17
C MET A 336 2.74 16.20 10.62
N GLU A 337 1.60 15.55 10.80
CA GLU A 337 1.04 15.27 12.12
C GLU A 337 0.36 13.91 12.12
N VAL A 338 0.47 13.16 13.22
CA VAL A 338 -0.23 11.90 13.39
C VAL A 338 -1.65 12.12 13.88
N MET A 339 -2.59 11.34 13.34
CA MET A 339 -3.95 11.18 13.86
C MET A 339 -4.03 9.78 14.50
N PRO A 340 -3.89 9.68 15.84
CA PRO A 340 -3.84 8.39 16.52
C PRO A 340 -5.15 7.61 16.40
N ALA A 341 -5.05 6.31 16.10
CA ALA A 341 -6.17 5.37 16.01
C ALA A 341 -7.33 5.86 15.11
N ALA A 342 -7.02 6.69 14.10
CA ALA A 342 -8.03 7.38 13.30
C ALA A 342 -8.69 6.49 12.23
N LEU A 343 -8.10 5.36 11.87
CA LEU A 343 -8.64 4.48 10.83
C LEU A 343 -8.80 3.05 11.35
N THR A 344 -10.00 2.50 11.21
CA THR A 344 -10.25 1.08 11.46
C THR A 344 -10.06 0.28 10.18
N VAL A 345 -9.16 -0.71 10.16
CA VAL A 345 -8.89 -1.55 8.98
C VAL A 345 -9.17 -3.02 9.28
N ARG A 346 -9.76 -3.72 8.32
CA ARG A 346 -9.95 -5.18 8.36
C ARG A 346 -8.63 -5.87 8.03
N VAL A 347 -8.09 -6.63 8.99
CA VAL A 347 -6.87 -7.42 8.82
C VAL A 347 -7.15 -8.90 9.02
N PRO A 348 -6.33 -9.81 8.44
CA PRO A 348 -6.61 -11.23 8.52
C PRO A 348 -6.62 -11.74 9.96
N THR A 349 -7.60 -12.60 10.27
CA THR A 349 -7.64 -13.36 11.52
C THR A 349 -6.56 -14.44 11.54
N VAL A 350 -6.33 -15.06 12.70
CA VAL A 350 -5.37 -16.18 12.84
C VAL A 350 -5.79 -17.36 11.96
N GLU A 351 -7.08 -17.66 11.91
CA GLU A 351 -7.66 -18.74 11.10
C GLU A 351 -7.49 -18.46 9.60
N GLN A 352 -7.83 -17.26 9.16
CA GLN A 352 -7.63 -16.86 7.76
C GLN A 352 -6.16 -16.96 7.34
N ARG A 353 -5.21 -16.53 8.20
CA ARG A 353 -3.77 -16.69 7.93
C ARG A 353 -3.35 -18.16 7.78
N LYS A 354 -3.88 -19.07 8.60
CA LYS A 354 -3.62 -20.51 8.50
C LYS A 354 -4.15 -21.08 7.19
N GLN A 355 -5.38 -20.74 6.82
CA GLN A 355 -6.01 -21.17 5.58
C GLN A 355 -5.27 -20.67 4.34
N ILE A 356 -4.91 -19.39 4.30
CA ILE A 356 -4.13 -18.80 3.20
C ILE A 356 -2.78 -19.52 3.03
N ARG A 357 -2.11 -19.85 4.13
CA ARG A 357 -0.84 -20.61 4.11
C ARG A 357 -1.04 -22.05 3.63
N ALA A 358 -2.07 -22.73 4.09
CA ALA A 358 -2.38 -24.10 3.67
C ALA A 358 -2.69 -24.21 2.17
N GLU A 359 -3.37 -23.20 1.60
CA GLU A 359 -3.61 -23.13 0.16
C GLU A 359 -2.36 -22.80 -0.67
N ALA A 360 -1.37 -22.12 -0.08
CA ALA A 360 -0.11 -21.80 -0.76
C ALA A 360 0.82 -23.03 -0.88
N TRP A 361 0.67 -24.02 0.01
CA TRP A 361 1.44 -25.27 0.02
C TRP A 361 0.45 -26.46 0.07
N PRO A 362 -0.15 -26.86 -1.06
CA PRO A 362 -0.86 -28.13 -1.08
C PRO A 362 0.18 -29.26 -0.85
N VAL A 363 0.04 -29.98 0.27
CA VAL A 363 0.80 -31.20 0.58
C VAL A 363 0.56 -32.26 -0.48
#